data_115b530696b4e66175ce81b6c9997f78
#
_entry.id   115b530696b4e66175ce81b6c9997f78
#
_cell.length_a   1.000
_cell.length_b   1.000
_cell.length_c   1.000
_cell.angle_alpha   90.00
_cell.angle_beta   90.00
_cell.angle_gamma   90.00
#
_symmetry.space_group_name_H-M   'P 1'
#
loop_
_entity.id
_entity.type
_entity.pdbx_description
1 polymer ?
#
loop_
_entity_poly.entity_id
_entity_poly.type
_entity_poly.pdbx_seq_one_letter_code
_entity_poly.pdbx_strand_id
1 'polypeptide(L)'
;IISAKKSGIKKFIYASSSSVYGVKDIKEVSEEESLAPLTDYSKFKVKCENVLLSYTDSNFVGAILRPATVCGYSPRQRLDLVVNILTNLAYHKNEITIFGGKQLRPNIHIDDMVSAYICLINSDSGKIKNQIFNVGFENQSVEDLALNVKKNISGKVKLLYKKTDDNRSYHISSKKIFKVLGFRPKKNIDQAIKDLIQAFDKKKLINTFSDENYFNIKKMQKINLN
;
A
#
# COMPACT_ATOMS: atom_id res chain seq x y z
N ILE A 1 3.09 -10.71 18.54
CA ILE A 1 3.98 -9.82 19.31
C ILE A 1 4.46 -10.55 20.56
N ILE A 2 3.54 -10.93 21.48
CA ILE A 2 3.90 -11.59 22.75
C ILE A 2 4.74 -12.85 22.52
N SER A 3 4.30 -13.75 21.64
CA SER A 3 5.02 -14.99 21.32
C SER A 3 6.39 -14.68 20.71
N ALA A 4 6.50 -13.71 19.80
CA ALA A 4 7.78 -13.32 19.21
C ALA A 4 8.77 -12.83 20.29
N LYS A 5 8.30 -11.97 21.21
CA LYS A 5 9.12 -11.49 22.33
C LYS A 5 9.57 -12.64 23.23
N LYS A 6 8.66 -13.55 23.62
CA LYS A 6 8.97 -14.73 24.44
C LYS A 6 9.96 -15.67 23.77
N SER A 7 9.91 -15.78 22.43
CA SER A 7 10.85 -16.60 21.63
C SER A 7 12.22 -15.93 21.40
N GLY A 8 12.50 -14.80 22.05
CA GLY A 8 13.80 -14.14 21.97
C GLY A 8 14.05 -13.36 20.66
N ILE A 9 13.01 -13.09 19.86
CA ILE A 9 13.13 -12.23 18.67
C ILE A 9 13.61 -10.84 19.11
N LYS A 10 14.66 -10.35 18.45
CA LYS A 10 15.30 -9.08 18.81
C LYS A 10 14.67 -7.87 18.10
N LYS A 11 14.12 -8.07 16.90
CA LYS A 11 13.57 -6.99 16.08
C LYS A 11 12.23 -7.41 15.46
N PHE A 12 11.20 -6.61 15.65
CA PHE A 12 9.85 -6.85 15.12
C PHE A 12 9.39 -5.62 14.31
N ILE A 13 9.19 -5.81 13.01
CA ILE A 13 8.71 -4.75 12.11
C ILE A 13 7.26 -5.02 11.77
N TYR A 14 6.38 -4.12 12.17
CA TYR A 14 4.94 -4.25 11.94
C TYR A 14 4.51 -3.55 10.66
N ALA A 15 3.82 -4.30 9.80
CA ALA A 15 3.15 -3.77 8.63
C ALA A 15 1.81 -3.13 9.02
N SER A 16 1.81 -1.83 9.31
CA SER A 16 0.59 -1.04 9.49
C SER A 16 0.03 -0.59 8.12
N SER A 17 -0.54 0.59 8.03
CA SER A 17 -1.12 1.15 6.80
C SER A 17 -1.26 2.66 6.91
N SER A 18 -1.05 3.39 5.82
CA SER A 18 -1.40 4.81 5.75
C SER A 18 -2.89 5.10 5.90
N SER A 19 -3.77 4.10 5.75
CA SER A 19 -5.21 4.25 5.98
C SER A 19 -5.58 4.58 7.43
N VAL A 20 -4.64 4.47 8.37
CA VAL A 20 -4.83 4.87 9.78
C VAL A 20 -5.09 6.37 9.94
N TYR A 21 -4.66 7.18 8.99
CA TYR A 21 -4.87 8.64 9.01
C TYR A 21 -6.30 9.06 8.67
N GLY A 22 -7.05 8.23 7.94
CA GLY A 22 -8.41 8.58 7.48
C GLY A 22 -8.41 9.65 6.39
N VAL A 23 -9.35 10.60 6.48
CA VAL A 23 -9.41 11.77 5.59
C VAL A 23 -8.58 12.89 6.19
N LYS A 24 -7.75 13.53 5.37
CA LYS A 24 -6.91 14.65 5.77
C LYS A 24 -6.93 15.72 4.68
N ASP A 25 -7.20 16.95 5.09
CA ASP A 25 -7.22 18.12 4.20
C ASP A 25 -5.85 18.84 4.10
N ILE A 26 -4.82 18.27 4.74
CA ILE A 26 -3.47 18.79 4.71
C ILE A 26 -2.67 18.24 3.52
N LYS A 27 -1.77 19.06 2.99
CA LYS A 27 -1.00 18.74 1.78
C LYS A 27 -0.07 17.53 1.95
N GLU A 28 0.50 17.34 3.12
CA GLU A 28 1.40 16.22 3.42
C GLU A 28 1.14 15.69 4.84
N VAL A 29 0.70 14.44 4.94
CA VAL A 29 0.47 13.76 6.22
C VAL A 29 1.77 13.12 6.70
N SER A 30 2.33 13.65 7.78
CA SER A 30 3.50 13.08 8.46
C SER A 30 3.09 12.05 9.52
N GLU A 31 4.07 11.39 10.13
CA GLU A 31 3.85 10.42 11.20
C GLU A 31 3.34 11.04 12.50
N GLU A 32 3.50 12.35 12.67
CA GLU A 32 3.06 13.15 13.83
C GLU A 32 1.57 13.50 13.78
N GLU A 33 0.92 13.30 12.62
CA GLU A 33 -0.48 13.63 12.44
C GLU A 33 -1.41 12.70 13.21
N SER A 34 -2.53 13.29 13.68
CA SER A 34 -3.56 12.56 14.41
C SER A 34 -4.13 11.40 13.57
N LEU A 35 -4.44 10.29 14.22
CA LEU A 35 -5.05 9.12 13.58
C LEU A 35 -6.57 9.23 13.62
N ALA A 36 -7.22 8.99 12.47
CA ALA A 36 -8.68 9.00 12.32
C ALA A 36 -9.14 7.80 11.47
N PRO A 37 -8.89 6.54 11.93
CA PRO A 37 -9.17 5.35 11.15
C PRO A 37 -10.66 5.17 10.91
N LEU A 38 -11.08 5.02 9.64
CA LEU A 38 -12.50 4.92 9.26
C LEU A 38 -13.01 3.49 9.22
N THR A 39 -12.18 2.54 8.79
CA THR A 39 -12.56 1.13 8.63
C THR A 39 -12.07 0.29 9.81
N ASP A 40 -12.71 -0.85 10.07
CA ASP A 40 -12.25 -1.76 11.12
C ASP A 40 -10.82 -2.25 10.86
N TYR A 41 -10.46 -2.49 9.60
CA TYR A 41 -9.08 -2.76 9.21
C TYR A 41 -8.11 -1.68 9.75
N SER A 42 -8.37 -0.41 9.48
CA SER A 42 -7.50 0.67 9.93
C SER A 42 -7.54 0.89 11.45
N LYS A 43 -8.69 0.70 12.09
CA LYS A 43 -8.82 0.74 13.56
C LYS A 43 -7.98 -0.35 14.23
N PHE A 44 -8.03 -1.59 13.69
CA PHE A 44 -7.21 -2.68 14.21
C PHE A 44 -5.72 -2.48 13.94
N LYS A 45 -5.35 -1.86 12.80
CA LYS A 45 -3.94 -1.47 12.57
C LYS A 45 -3.42 -0.56 13.67
N VAL A 46 -4.18 0.48 14.05
CA VAL A 46 -3.83 1.39 15.16
C VAL A 46 -3.69 0.64 16.48
N LYS A 47 -4.64 -0.25 16.81
CA LYS A 47 -4.55 -1.05 18.04
C LYS A 47 -3.27 -1.91 18.06
N CYS A 48 -2.92 -2.54 16.94
CA CYS A 48 -1.70 -3.34 16.84
C CYS A 48 -0.41 -2.49 16.93
N GLU A 49 -0.42 -1.25 16.40
CA GLU A 49 0.69 -0.32 16.61
C GLU A 49 0.90 -0.06 18.10
N ASN A 50 -0.16 0.31 18.83
CA ASN A 50 -0.09 0.58 20.27
C ASN A 50 0.41 -0.64 21.07
N VAL A 51 -0.10 -1.83 20.73
CA VAL A 51 0.37 -3.08 21.38
C VAL A 51 1.85 -3.30 21.11
N LEU A 52 2.35 -3.12 19.87
CA LEU A 52 3.77 -3.31 19.60
C LEU A 52 4.62 -2.32 20.40
N LEU A 53 4.25 -1.03 20.37
CA LEU A 53 4.99 0.02 21.07
C LEU A 53 5.06 -0.24 22.59
N SER A 54 3.97 -0.73 23.21
CA SER A 54 3.94 -1.06 24.64
C SER A 54 4.83 -2.26 25.02
N TYR A 55 5.15 -3.16 24.07
CA TYR A 55 6.02 -4.31 24.30
C TYR A 55 7.50 -4.05 23.98
N THR A 56 7.81 -2.92 23.34
CA THR A 56 9.18 -2.59 22.93
C THR A 56 10.05 -2.21 24.15
N ASP A 57 11.23 -2.84 24.24
CA ASP A 57 12.24 -2.56 25.26
C ASP A 57 13.67 -2.64 24.69
N SER A 58 14.69 -2.79 25.53
CA SER A 58 16.09 -2.93 25.10
C SER A 58 16.37 -4.23 24.36
N ASN A 59 15.61 -5.30 24.65
CA ASN A 59 15.82 -6.65 24.12
C ASN A 59 14.84 -7.00 22.98
N PHE A 60 13.77 -6.24 22.81
CA PHE A 60 12.75 -6.42 21.78
C PHE A 60 12.41 -5.08 21.10
N VAL A 61 13.03 -4.83 19.97
CA VAL A 61 12.90 -3.58 19.22
C VAL A 61 11.70 -3.65 18.27
N GLY A 62 10.67 -2.87 18.56
CA GLY A 62 9.51 -2.68 17.69
C GLY A 62 9.68 -1.47 16.76
N ALA A 63 9.37 -1.63 15.47
CA ALA A 63 9.27 -0.57 14.49
C ALA A 63 8.02 -0.77 13.63
N ILE A 64 7.46 0.33 13.14
CA ILE A 64 6.19 0.32 12.39
C ILE A 64 6.41 0.97 11.03
N LEU A 65 5.95 0.30 9.96
CA LEU A 65 5.78 0.90 8.65
C LEU A 65 4.30 1.16 8.40
N ARG A 66 3.96 2.37 7.93
CA ARG A 66 2.65 2.77 7.41
C ARG A 66 2.74 2.88 5.89
N PRO A 67 2.61 1.77 5.15
CA PRO A 67 2.72 1.78 3.70
C PRO A 67 1.62 2.59 3.03
N ALA A 68 1.97 3.24 1.92
CA ALA A 68 1.06 3.60 0.85
C ALA A 68 0.42 2.36 0.20
N THR A 69 -0.50 2.55 -0.74
CA THR A 69 -1.04 1.45 -1.55
C THR A 69 0.08 0.84 -2.40
N VAL A 70 0.34 -0.45 -2.19
CA VAL A 70 1.39 -1.16 -2.92
C VAL A 70 0.89 -1.54 -4.31
N CYS A 71 1.67 -1.25 -5.35
CA CYS A 71 1.33 -1.54 -6.75
C CYS A 71 2.45 -2.32 -7.46
N GLY A 72 2.12 -2.87 -8.63
CA GLY A 72 3.03 -3.67 -9.44
C GLY A 72 2.78 -5.17 -9.32
N TYR A 73 3.60 -5.95 -10.04
CA TYR A 73 3.50 -7.41 -10.05
C TYR A 73 4.16 -8.03 -8.82
N SER A 74 3.51 -9.01 -8.23
CA SER A 74 4.07 -9.85 -7.16
C SER A 74 3.56 -11.29 -7.25
N PRO A 75 4.29 -12.29 -6.70
CA PRO A 75 3.81 -13.68 -6.65
C PRO A 75 2.47 -13.84 -5.90
N ARG A 76 2.25 -13.06 -4.84
CA ARG A 76 0.94 -12.94 -4.17
C ARG A 76 0.24 -11.69 -4.71
N GLN A 77 -0.24 -11.79 -5.95
CA GLN A 77 -0.89 -10.66 -6.62
C GLN A 77 -2.20 -10.27 -5.96
N ARG A 78 -2.43 -8.95 -5.88
CA ARG A 78 -3.73 -8.35 -5.58
C ARG A 78 -4.17 -7.49 -6.76
N LEU A 79 -5.40 -7.74 -7.25
CA LEU A 79 -6.02 -6.98 -8.33
C LEU A 79 -7.20 -6.12 -7.83
N ASP A 80 -7.33 -5.96 -6.51
CA ASP A 80 -8.30 -5.09 -5.84
C ASP A 80 -7.68 -3.78 -5.31
N LEU A 81 -6.45 -3.46 -5.70
CA LEU A 81 -5.75 -2.21 -5.40
C LEU A 81 -5.76 -1.28 -6.61
N VAL A 82 -5.84 0.04 -6.38
CA VAL A 82 -6.19 1.03 -7.40
C VAL A 82 -5.37 0.92 -8.70
N VAL A 83 -4.05 0.96 -8.65
CA VAL A 83 -3.21 0.85 -9.87
C VAL A 83 -3.39 -0.50 -10.54
N ASN A 84 -3.40 -1.56 -9.74
CA ASN A 84 -3.47 -2.94 -10.25
C ASN A 84 -4.83 -3.24 -10.91
N ILE A 85 -5.96 -2.81 -10.30
CA ILE A 85 -7.29 -3.02 -10.88
C ILE A 85 -7.50 -2.19 -12.14
N LEU A 86 -7.04 -0.93 -12.17
CA LEU A 86 -7.14 -0.08 -13.36
C LEU A 86 -6.33 -0.67 -14.52
N THR A 87 -5.12 -1.18 -14.25
CA THR A 87 -4.28 -1.82 -15.26
C THR A 87 -4.92 -3.11 -15.77
N ASN A 88 -5.49 -3.94 -14.88
CA ASN A 88 -6.19 -5.17 -15.25
C ASN A 88 -7.41 -4.91 -16.15
N LEU A 89 -8.21 -3.90 -15.80
CA LEU A 89 -9.38 -3.49 -16.60
C LEU A 89 -8.95 -2.96 -17.97
N ALA A 90 -7.97 -2.07 -18.01
CA ALA A 90 -7.47 -1.50 -19.26
C ALA A 90 -6.92 -2.56 -20.21
N TYR A 91 -6.08 -3.47 -19.68
CA TYR A 91 -5.43 -4.50 -20.48
C TYR A 91 -6.42 -5.52 -21.06
N HIS A 92 -7.34 -6.04 -20.27
CA HIS A 92 -8.22 -7.12 -20.69
C HIS A 92 -9.56 -6.66 -21.29
N LYS A 93 -10.04 -5.45 -20.94
CA LYS A 93 -11.36 -4.96 -21.36
C LYS A 93 -11.31 -3.70 -22.22
N ASN A 94 -10.13 -3.10 -22.42
CA ASN A 94 -9.98 -1.80 -23.07
C ASN A 94 -10.87 -0.71 -22.46
N GLU A 95 -11.20 -0.83 -21.19
CA GLU A 95 -12.09 0.09 -20.49
C GLU A 95 -11.63 0.26 -19.03
N ILE A 96 -11.69 1.49 -18.51
CA ILE A 96 -11.45 1.81 -17.12
C ILE A 96 -12.69 2.51 -16.57
N THR A 97 -13.28 2.00 -15.49
CA THR A 97 -14.28 2.73 -14.72
C THR A 97 -13.60 3.51 -13.60
N ILE A 98 -13.73 4.82 -13.60
CA ILE A 98 -13.22 5.76 -12.59
C ILE A 98 -14.36 6.07 -11.63
N PHE A 99 -14.21 5.69 -10.38
CA PHE A 99 -15.15 6.03 -9.31
C PHE A 99 -14.67 7.28 -8.59
N GLY A 100 -15.41 8.39 -8.72
CA GLY A 100 -15.04 9.72 -8.24
C GLY A 100 -13.97 10.37 -9.13
N GLY A 101 -12.70 10.18 -8.84
CA GLY A 101 -11.55 10.65 -9.63
C GLY A 101 -10.63 11.58 -8.86
N LYS A 102 -11.14 12.57 -8.12
CA LYS A 102 -10.34 13.60 -7.43
C LYS A 102 -9.65 13.13 -6.14
N GLN A 103 -10.12 12.03 -5.55
CA GLN A 103 -9.55 11.51 -4.30
C GLN A 103 -8.10 11.04 -4.50
N LEU A 104 -7.22 11.47 -3.61
CA LEU A 104 -5.81 11.14 -3.66
C LEU A 104 -5.53 9.74 -3.10
N ARG A 105 -4.60 9.06 -3.75
CA ARG A 105 -4.11 7.74 -3.34
C ARG A 105 -2.58 7.76 -3.34
N PRO A 106 -1.96 7.62 -2.17
CA PRO A 106 -0.52 7.40 -2.11
C PRO A 106 -0.20 5.99 -2.60
N ASN A 107 0.83 5.87 -3.42
CA ASN A 107 1.26 4.61 -4.00
C ASN A 107 2.75 4.37 -3.79
N ILE A 108 3.14 3.10 -3.81
CA ILE A 108 4.53 2.66 -3.81
C ILE A 108 4.66 1.37 -4.60
N HIS A 109 5.74 1.25 -5.38
CA HIS A 109 6.06 0.01 -6.09
C HIS A 109 6.39 -1.11 -5.11
N ILE A 110 5.99 -2.35 -5.42
CA ILE A 110 6.22 -3.52 -4.54
C ILE A 110 7.71 -3.74 -4.22
N ASP A 111 8.61 -3.58 -5.18
CA ASP A 111 10.04 -3.76 -4.94
C ASP A 111 10.62 -2.70 -3.98
N ASP A 112 10.12 -1.47 -4.06
CA ASP A 112 10.50 -0.42 -3.12
C ASP A 112 9.92 -0.69 -1.72
N MET A 113 8.71 -1.24 -1.65
CA MET A 113 8.15 -1.65 -0.36
C MET A 113 8.98 -2.76 0.29
N VAL A 114 9.37 -3.78 -0.49
CA VAL A 114 10.28 -4.85 -0.03
C VAL A 114 11.61 -4.24 0.43
N SER A 115 12.17 -3.33 -0.37
CA SER A 115 13.43 -2.63 -0.04
C SER A 115 13.32 -1.82 1.26
N ALA A 116 12.16 -1.21 1.54
CA ALA A 116 11.92 -0.51 2.80
C ALA A 116 11.95 -1.47 4.00
N TYR A 117 11.32 -2.65 3.90
CA TYR A 117 11.42 -3.66 4.96
C TYR A 117 12.85 -4.13 5.18
N ILE A 118 13.59 -4.42 4.11
CA ILE A 118 15.01 -4.81 4.18
C ILE A 118 15.84 -3.70 4.83
N CYS A 119 15.57 -2.45 4.49
CA CYS A 119 16.24 -1.29 5.08
C CYS A 119 16.04 -1.27 6.61
N LEU A 120 14.81 -1.45 7.11
CA LEU A 120 14.55 -1.50 8.54
C LEU A 120 15.21 -2.72 9.22
N ILE A 121 15.15 -3.89 8.57
CA ILE A 121 15.78 -5.12 9.09
C ILE A 121 17.27 -4.90 9.32
N ASN A 122 17.94 -4.24 8.39
CA ASN A 122 19.38 -4.00 8.42
C ASN A 122 19.79 -2.74 9.20
N SER A 123 18.85 -1.91 9.61
CA SER A 123 19.14 -0.68 10.36
C SER A 123 19.52 -0.96 11.82
N ASP A 124 20.33 -0.08 12.40
CA ASP A 124 20.63 -0.12 13.81
C ASP A 124 19.37 -0.04 14.67
N SER A 125 19.29 -0.87 15.69
CA SER A 125 18.14 -0.92 16.60
C SER A 125 17.83 0.44 17.24
N GLY A 126 18.85 1.23 17.57
CA GLY A 126 18.66 2.57 18.14
C GLY A 126 17.96 3.55 17.20
N LYS A 127 18.15 3.41 15.89
CA LYS A 127 17.49 4.28 14.88
C LYS A 127 16.03 3.94 14.65
N ILE A 128 15.61 2.71 14.92
CA ILE A 128 14.26 2.24 14.58
C ILE A 128 13.41 1.91 15.81
N LYS A 129 13.99 1.80 16.99
CA LYS A 129 13.26 1.50 18.23
C LYS A 129 12.15 2.51 18.49
N ASN A 130 10.91 2.02 18.63
CA ASN A 130 9.70 2.83 18.80
C ASN A 130 9.44 3.84 17.66
N GLN A 131 10.02 3.60 16.48
CA GLN A 131 9.81 4.49 15.36
C GLN A 131 8.65 4.00 14.47
N ILE A 132 7.92 5.00 13.97
CA ILE A 132 6.90 4.83 12.95
C ILE A 132 7.40 5.55 11.70
N PHE A 133 7.28 4.91 10.54
CA PHE A 133 7.68 5.48 9.26
C PHE A 133 6.56 5.32 8.23
N ASN A 134 6.17 6.43 7.62
CA ASN A 134 5.40 6.40 6.39
C ASN A 134 6.28 5.94 5.23
N VAL A 135 5.72 5.10 4.35
CA VAL A 135 6.43 4.62 3.17
C VAL A 135 5.52 4.72 1.95
N GLY A 136 5.77 5.71 1.14
CA GLY A 136 5.10 5.98 -0.13
C GLY A 136 6.03 6.71 -1.07
N PHE A 137 5.64 6.83 -2.34
CA PHE A 137 6.41 7.56 -3.33
C PHE A 137 5.56 8.60 -4.06
N GLU A 138 4.52 8.16 -4.76
CA GLU A 138 3.70 9.04 -5.57
C GLU A 138 2.29 9.14 -4.99
N ASN A 139 1.84 10.39 -4.86
CA ASN A 139 0.50 10.72 -4.41
C ASN A 139 -0.26 11.29 -5.61
N GLN A 140 -1.11 10.48 -6.23
CA GLN A 140 -1.87 10.85 -7.43
C GLN A 140 -3.37 10.70 -7.20
N SER A 141 -4.18 11.46 -7.93
CA SER A 141 -5.62 11.25 -7.95
C SER A 141 -5.97 9.94 -8.67
N VAL A 142 -7.14 9.39 -8.39
CA VAL A 142 -7.61 8.18 -9.09
C VAL A 142 -7.75 8.43 -10.60
N GLU A 143 -8.11 9.66 -10.99
CA GLU A 143 -8.19 10.08 -12.39
C GLU A 143 -6.80 10.11 -13.05
N ASP A 144 -5.79 10.72 -12.38
CA ASP A 144 -4.41 10.74 -12.90
C ASP A 144 -3.85 9.33 -13.04
N LEU A 145 -4.14 8.44 -12.08
CA LEU A 145 -3.77 7.03 -12.16
C LEU A 145 -4.41 6.35 -13.38
N ALA A 146 -5.69 6.60 -13.64
CA ALA A 146 -6.40 6.04 -14.79
C ALA A 146 -5.83 6.55 -16.13
N LEU A 147 -5.52 7.85 -16.21
CA LEU A 147 -4.88 8.46 -17.38
C LEU A 147 -3.48 7.88 -17.61
N ASN A 148 -2.72 7.68 -16.53
CA ASN A 148 -1.40 7.06 -16.60
C ASN A 148 -1.47 5.61 -17.08
N VAL A 149 -2.41 4.81 -16.57
CA VAL A 149 -2.66 3.45 -17.07
C VAL A 149 -3.04 3.47 -18.54
N LYS A 150 -3.98 4.34 -18.97
CA LYS A 150 -4.38 4.48 -20.37
C LYS A 150 -3.21 4.79 -21.29
N LYS A 151 -2.28 5.66 -20.86
CA LYS A 151 -1.07 6.02 -21.62
C LYS A 151 -0.13 4.84 -21.85
N ASN A 152 -0.07 3.90 -20.90
CA ASN A 152 0.83 2.75 -20.94
C ASN A 152 0.24 1.52 -21.66
N ILE A 153 -1.07 1.50 -21.94
CA ILE A 153 -1.73 0.42 -22.67
C ILE A 153 -1.76 0.75 -24.16
N SER A 154 -1.37 -0.21 -25.00
CA SER A 154 -1.53 -0.12 -26.45
C SER A 154 -3.01 -0.29 -26.82
N GLY A 155 -3.57 0.68 -27.56
CA GLY A 155 -4.97 0.64 -28.02
C GLY A 155 -5.85 1.76 -27.48
N LYS A 156 -7.13 1.73 -27.85
CA LYS A 156 -8.13 2.72 -27.43
C LYS A 156 -8.80 2.30 -26.13
N VAL A 157 -8.24 2.73 -24.98
CA VAL A 157 -8.87 2.53 -23.67
C VAL A 157 -9.95 3.58 -23.44
N LYS A 158 -11.18 3.13 -23.19
CA LYS A 158 -12.33 3.97 -22.84
C LYS A 158 -12.34 4.30 -21.36
N LEU A 159 -12.56 5.57 -21.00
CA LEU A 159 -12.74 5.98 -19.62
C LEU A 159 -14.22 6.21 -19.33
N LEU A 160 -14.73 5.58 -18.28
CA LEU A 160 -16.08 5.74 -17.77
C LEU A 160 -16.03 6.35 -16.38
N TYR A 161 -16.80 7.41 -16.16
CA TYR A 161 -16.85 8.09 -14.86
C TYR A 161 -18.12 7.70 -14.11
N LYS A 162 -17.98 7.32 -12.83
CA LYS A 162 -19.08 7.01 -11.93
C LYS A 162 -18.90 7.74 -10.61
N LYS A 163 -20.02 8.09 -9.95
CA LYS A 163 -19.98 8.63 -8.58
C LYS A 163 -19.41 7.61 -7.60
N THR A 164 -18.87 8.10 -6.50
CA THR A 164 -18.35 7.27 -5.41
C THR A 164 -18.73 7.85 -4.06
N ASP A 165 -18.96 6.98 -3.10
CA ASP A 165 -19.11 7.33 -1.68
C ASP A 165 -17.78 7.14 -0.91
N ASP A 166 -16.71 6.74 -1.60
CA ASP A 166 -15.38 6.59 -1.00
C ASP A 166 -14.69 7.95 -0.88
N ASN A 167 -14.91 8.59 0.27
CA ASN A 167 -14.34 9.90 0.61
C ASN A 167 -12.91 9.82 1.14
N ARG A 168 -12.29 8.63 1.22
CA ARG A 168 -10.90 8.51 1.66
C ARG A 168 -10.00 9.27 0.68
N SER A 169 -9.32 10.28 1.18
CA SER A 169 -8.34 11.05 0.43
C SER A 169 -7.22 11.42 1.39
N TYR A 170 -6.01 11.00 1.09
CA TYR A 170 -4.85 11.29 1.92
C TYR A 170 -3.57 11.25 1.11
N HIS A 171 -2.60 11.98 1.60
CA HIS A 171 -1.35 12.30 0.94
C HIS A 171 -0.24 12.11 1.98
N ILE A 172 0.58 11.09 1.88
CA ILE A 172 1.59 10.80 2.91
C ILE A 172 2.95 11.35 2.56
N SER A 173 3.66 11.82 3.58
CA SER A 173 5.06 12.22 3.51
C SER A 173 5.96 11.09 3.95
N SER A 174 6.95 10.73 3.13
CA SER A 174 7.99 9.74 3.46
C SER A 174 9.33 10.41 3.81
N LYS A 175 9.31 11.69 4.19
CA LYS A 175 10.52 12.46 4.54
C LYS A 175 11.28 11.88 5.73
N LYS A 176 10.54 11.34 6.71
CA LYS A 176 11.14 10.78 7.94
C LYS A 176 12.00 9.56 7.65
N ILE A 177 11.49 8.57 6.92
CA ILE A 177 12.27 7.36 6.60
C ILE A 177 13.51 7.69 5.80
N PHE A 178 13.43 8.67 4.87
CA PHE A 178 14.59 9.15 4.16
C PHE A 178 15.60 9.83 5.11
N LYS A 179 15.16 10.76 5.96
CA LYS A 179 16.04 11.51 6.87
C LYS A 179 16.75 10.60 7.87
N VAL A 180 16.05 9.60 8.42
CA VAL A 180 16.56 8.73 9.49
C VAL A 180 17.35 7.54 8.94
N LEU A 181 16.90 6.93 7.84
CA LEU A 181 17.44 5.68 7.32
C LEU A 181 18.06 5.80 5.91
N GLY A 182 17.98 6.96 5.27
CA GLY A 182 18.47 7.16 3.90
C GLY A 182 17.65 6.46 2.83
N PHE A 183 16.50 5.84 3.19
CA PHE A 183 15.68 5.11 2.24
C PHE A 183 14.98 6.04 1.25
N ARG A 184 15.11 5.74 -0.05
CA ARG A 184 14.37 6.40 -1.15
C ARG A 184 13.78 5.36 -2.09
N PRO A 185 12.49 5.46 -2.44
CA PRO A 185 11.92 4.68 -3.54
C PRO A 185 12.65 4.99 -4.86
N LYS A 186 12.72 3.99 -5.74
CA LYS A 186 13.40 4.09 -7.04
C LYS A 186 12.48 3.85 -8.22
N LYS A 187 11.34 3.18 -8.01
CA LYS A 187 10.40 2.78 -9.05
C LYS A 187 9.11 3.59 -8.95
N ASN A 188 8.67 4.14 -10.07
CA ASN A 188 7.45 4.92 -10.20
C ASN A 188 6.23 4.04 -10.56
N ILE A 189 5.06 4.66 -10.62
CA ILE A 189 3.80 3.99 -11.00
C ILE A 189 3.84 3.48 -12.43
N ASP A 190 4.48 4.20 -13.36
CA ASP A 190 4.66 3.74 -14.75
C ASP A 190 5.36 2.38 -14.81
N GLN A 191 6.39 2.19 -13.98
CA GLN A 191 7.08 0.91 -13.90
C GLN A 191 6.16 -0.19 -13.35
N ALA A 192 5.36 0.11 -12.33
CA ALA A 192 4.40 -0.84 -11.77
C ALA A 192 3.35 -1.29 -12.81
N ILE A 193 2.85 -0.35 -13.64
CA ILE A 193 1.93 -0.64 -14.73
C ILE A 193 2.60 -1.54 -15.78
N LYS A 194 3.83 -1.22 -16.20
CA LYS A 194 4.59 -2.03 -17.18
C LYS A 194 4.88 -3.43 -16.67
N ASP A 195 5.24 -3.57 -15.39
CA ASP A 195 5.49 -4.88 -14.77
C ASP A 195 4.22 -5.76 -14.77
N LEU A 196 3.04 -5.16 -14.53
CA LEU A 196 1.75 -5.84 -14.62
C LEU A 196 1.43 -6.27 -16.06
N ILE A 197 1.58 -5.36 -17.03
CA ILE A 197 1.37 -5.65 -18.45
C ILE A 197 2.26 -6.84 -18.87
N GLN A 198 3.55 -6.79 -18.53
CA GLN A 198 4.47 -7.89 -18.82
C GLN A 198 4.06 -9.21 -18.15
N ALA A 199 3.49 -9.15 -16.94
CA ALA A 199 2.99 -10.33 -16.25
C ALA A 199 1.75 -10.93 -16.96
N PHE A 200 0.86 -10.08 -17.49
CA PHE A 200 -0.27 -10.51 -18.31
C PHE A 200 0.20 -11.11 -19.64
N ASP A 201 1.10 -10.45 -20.36
CA ASP A 201 1.68 -10.95 -21.64
C ASP A 201 2.32 -12.32 -21.46
N LYS A 202 3.07 -12.51 -20.37
CA LYS A 202 3.72 -13.79 -20.03
C LYS A 202 2.78 -14.80 -19.39
N LYS A 203 1.47 -14.54 -19.32
CA LYS A 203 0.45 -15.40 -18.72
C LYS A 203 0.76 -15.83 -17.27
N LYS A 204 1.51 -14.99 -16.52
CA LYS A 204 1.78 -15.24 -15.10
C LYS A 204 0.55 -14.99 -14.22
N LEU A 205 -0.39 -14.18 -14.69
CA LEU A 205 -1.66 -13.87 -14.05
C LEU A 205 -2.78 -14.31 -15.00
N ILE A 206 -3.50 -15.35 -14.62
CA ILE A 206 -4.62 -15.92 -15.37
C ILE A 206 -5.91 -15.77 -14.58
N ASN A 207 -7.06 -15.82 -15.27
CA ASN A 207 -8.38 -15.73 -14.62
C ASN A 207 -8.53 -14.48 -13.71
N THR A 208 -7.97 -13.35 -14.13
CA THR A 208 -7.78 -12.15 -13.32
C THR A 208 -9.06 -11.49 -12.77
N PHE A 209 -10.24 -11.87 -13.27
CA PHE A 209 -11.55 -11.40 -12.79
C PHE A 209 -12.31 -12.44 -11.98
N SER A 210 -12.01 -13.73 -12.15
CA SER A 210 -12.75 -14.84 -11.55
C SER A 210 -12.01 -15.53 -10.41
N ASP A 211 -10.67 -15.51 -10.41
CA ASP A 211 -9.90 -16.08 -9.31
C ASP A 211 -9.94 -15.15 -8.09
N GLU A 212 -10.66 -15.58 -7.07
CA GLU A 212 -10.84 -14.86 -5.80
C GLU A 212 -9.54 -14.66 -5.01
N ASN A 213 -8.47 -15.40 -5.31
CA ASN A 213 -7.17 -15.19 -4.67
C ASN A 213 -6.58 -13.80 -4.96
N TYR A 214 -7.03 -13.13 -6.02
CA TYR A 214 -6.65 -11.76 -6.33
C TYR A 214 -7.45 -10.70 -5.55
N PHE A 215 -8.51 -11.08 -4.83
CA PHE A 215 -9.44 -10.16 -4.16
C PHE A 215 -9.61 -10.53 -2.70
N ASN A 216 -8.96 -9.80 -1.81
CA ASN A 216 -8.92 -10.16 -0.38
C ASN A 216 -10.31 -10.29 0.24
N ILE A 217 -11.23 -9.35 -0.02
CA ILE A 217 -12.59 -9.39 0.56
C ILE A 217 -13.34 -10.64 0.06
N LYS A 218 -13.33 -10.91 -1.24
CA LYS A 218 -13.98 -12.11 -1.81
C LYS A 218 -13.41 -13.39 -1.20
N LYS A 219 -12.08 -13.45 -1.02
CA LYS A 219 -11.41 -14.59 -0.41
C LYS A 219 -11.84 -14.79 1.03
N MET A 220 -11.89 -13.72 1.82
CA MET A 220 -12.32 -13.77 3.23
C MET A 220 -13.78 -14.23 3.37
N GLN A 221 -14.68 -13.69 2.54
CA GLN A 221 -16.10 -14.11 2.51
C GLN A 221 -16.24 -15.60 2.20
N LYS A 222 -15.48 -16.12 1.24
CA LYS A 222 -15.55 -17.55 0.86
C LYS A 222 -15.12 -18.48 2.00
N ILE A 223 -14.15 -18.10 2.80
CA ILE A 223 -13.66 -18.90 3.93
C ILE A 223 -14.36 -18.57 5.24
N ASN A 224 -15.51 -17.86 5.16
CA ASN A 224 -16.36 -17.46 6.30
C ASN A 224 -15.60 -16.69 7.41
N LEU A 225 -14.56 -15.96 7.04
CA LEU A 225 -13.96 -14.95 7.92
C LEU A 225 -14.75 -13.64 7.74
N ASN A 226 -15.79 -13.50 8.54
CA ASN A 226 -16.60 -12.28 8.63
C ASN A 226 -15.96 -11.27 9.58
#